data_475cf5a7d6b212ea375eef58c0ae7946
#
_entry.id   475cf5a7d6b212ea375eef58c0ae7946
#
_cell.length_a   1.000
_cell.length_b   1.000
_cell.length_c   1.000
_cell.angle_alpha   90.00
_cell.angle_beta   90.00
_cell.angle_gamma   90.00
#
_symmetry.space_group_name_H-M   'P 1'
#
loop_
_entity.id
_entity.type
_entity.pdbx_description
1 polymer ?
#
loop_
_entity_poly.entity_id
_entity_poly.type
_entity_poly.pdbx_seq_one_letter_code
_entity_poly.pdbx_strand_id
1 'polypeptide(L)' 'MATTTTNFGWTIPQSTDLVKDGATAIATLGSNIDTSMVDLKGGTTGQVLSKASNADMDFTW' A
#
# COMPACT_ATOMS: atom_id res chain seq x y z
N MET A 1 19.92 -2.14 -1.44
CA MET A 1 18.99 -2.29 -0.32
C MET A 1 17.76 -1.43 -0.53
N ALA A 2 16.56 -1.98 -0.32
CA ALA A 2 15.33 -1.22 -0.53
C ALA A 2 15.17 -0.12 0.52
N THR A 3 14.41 0.90 0.17
CA THR A 3 14.03 1.97 1.09
C THR A 3 12.50 2.01 1.20
N THR A 4 11.95 3.03 1.81
CA THR A 4 10.51 3.14 2.01
C THR A 4 9.99 4.50 1.57
N THR A 5 8.69 4.56 1.25
CA THR A 5 8.05 5.83 0.90
C THR A 5 7.84 6.68 2.15
N THR A 6 7.75 8.00 1.95
CA THR A 6 7.70 8.96 3.06
C THR A 6 6.42 8.86 3.87
N ASN A 7 5.28 8.73 3.20
CA ASN A 7 3.99 8.83 3.89
C ASN A 7 3.48 7.50 4.42
N PHE A 8 3.52 6.45 3.62
CA PHE A 8 2.96 5.15 4.00
C PHE A 8 4.01 4.12 4.38
N GLY A 9 5.29 4.41 4.15
CA GLY A 9 6.35 3.46 4.46
C GLY A 9 6.35 2.23 3.57
N TRP A 10 5.84 2.33 2.34
CA TRP A 10 5.85 1.23 1.40
C TRP A 10 7.28 0.96 0.93
N THR A 11 7.61 -0.31 0.77
CA THR A 11 8.94 -0.72 0.30
C THR A 11 9.11 -0.35 -1.18
N ILE A 12 10.22 0.32 -1.50
CA ILE A 12 10.57 0.63 -2.89
C ILE A 12 12.03 0.26 -3.15
N PRO A 13 12.37 -0.15 -4.39
CA PRO A 13 13.77 -0.45 -4.72
C PRO A 13 14.60 0.81 -4.81
N GLN A 14 15.91 0.67 -4.55
CA GLN A 14 16.88 1.73 -4.74
C GLN A 14 17.72 1.42 -5.98
N SER A 15 18.31 2.46 -6.57
CA SER A 15 19.15 2.31 -7.77
C SER A 15 20.39 1.45 -7.53
N THR A 16 20.80 1.31 -6.27
CA THR A 16 21.95 0.50 -5.88
C THR A 16 21.61 -0.96 -5.59
N ASP A 17 20.33 -1.32 -5.64
CA ASP A 17 19.91 -2.70 -5.38
C ASP A 17 20.34 -3.62 -6.51
N LEU A 18 20.64 -4.88 -6.16
CA LEU A 18 20.84 -5.92 -7.16
C LEU A 18 19.50 -6.20 -7.87
N VAL A 19 19.59 -6.67 -9.11
CA VAL A 19 18.39 -6.92 -9.92
C VAL A 19 17.40 -7.84 -9.19
N LYS A 20 17.90 -8.91 -8.58
CA LYS A 20 17.02 -9.84 -7.84
C LYS A 20 16.37 -9.18 -6.62
N ASP A 21 17.11 -8.28 -5.96
CA ASP A 21 16.59 -7.57 -4.80
C ASP A 21 15.58 -6.50 -5.23
N GLY A 22 15.82 -5.89 -6.40
CA GLY A 22 14.86 -4.96 -6.99
C GLY A 22 13.54 -5.64 -7.31
N ALA A 23 13.58 -6.86 -7.86
CA ALA A 23 12.37 -7.62 -8.16
C ALA A 23 11.60 -7.95 -6.87
N THR A 24 12.30 -8.36 -5.81
CA THR A 24 11.68 -8.61 -4.51
C THR A 24 11.05 -7.35 -3.94
N ALA A 25 11.75 -6.22 -4.03
CA ALA A 25 11.24 -4.94 -3.53
C ALA A 25 9.98 -4.51 -4.29
N ILE A 26 9.96 -4.70 -5.60
CA ILE A 26 8.77 -4.39 -6.42
C ILE A 26 7.59 -5.27 -6.02
N ALA A 27 7.82 -6.55 -5.81
CA ALA A 27 6.76 -7.47 -5.37
C ALA A 27 6.22 -7.06 -4.00
N THR A 28 7.10 -6.69 -3.07
CA THR A 28 6.71 -6.21 -1.74
C THR A 28 5.94 -4.89 -1.84
N LEU A 29 6.36 -3.98 -2.72
CA LEU A 29 5.65 -2.73 -2.96
C LEU A 29 4.20 -3.00 -3.42
N GLY A 30 4.03 -3.91 -4.38
CA GLY A 30 2.70 -4.29 -4.86
C GLY A 30 1.82 -4.80 -3.72
N SER A 31 2.37 -5.68 -2.87
CA SER A 31 1.64 -6.21 -1.71
C SER A 31 1.31 -5.11 -0.70
N ASN A 32 2.23 -4.18 -0.48
CA ASN A 32 2.00 -3.06 0.45
C ASN A 32 0.87 -2.16 -0.05
N ILE A 33 0.84 -1.86 -1.34
CA ILE A 33 -0.22 -1.04 -1.93
C ILE A 33 -1.56 -1.77 -1.82
N ASP A 34 -1.57 -3.05 -2.16
CA ASP A 34 -2.78 -3.87 -2.09
C ASP A 34 -3.36 -3.87 -0.67
N THR A 35 -2.52 -4.10 0.32
CA THR A 35 -2.95 -4.11 1.73
C THR A 35 -3.45 -2.74 2.17
N SER A 36 -2.75 -1.66 1.76
CA SER A 36 -3.12 -0.30 2.15
C SER A 36 -4.45 0.13 1.56
N MET A 37 -4.80 -0.38 0.37
CA MET A 37 -6.00 0.03 -0.35
C MET A 37 -7.18 -0.93 -0.18
N VAL A 38 -7.02 -1.99 0.63
CA VAL A 38 -8.02 -3.05 0.72
C VAL A 38 -9.39 -2.54 1.19
N ASP A 39 -9.41 -1.54 2.06
CA ASP A 39 -10.66 -1.01 2.59
C ASP A 39 -11.46 -0.22 1.55
N LEU A 40 -10.83 0.16 0.44
CA LEU A 40 -11.52 0.85 -0.66
C LEU A 40 -12.24 -0.13 -1.58
N LYS A 41 -11.97 -1.44 -1.42
CA LYS A 41 -12.58 -2.45 -2.27
C LYS A 41 -14.00 -2.72 -1.81
N GLY A 42 -14.91 -2.88 -2.76
CA GLY A 42 -16.30 -3.21 -2.46
C GLY A 42 -17.20 -1.99 -2.48
N GLY A 43 -18.27 -2.05 -1.69
CA GLY A 43 -19.28 -1.01 -1.71
C GLY A 43 -20.30 -1.25 -2.83
N THR A 44 -21.43 -0.58 -2.74
CA THR A 44 -22.47 -0.64 -3.75
C THR A 44 -22.92 0.79 -4.10
N THR A 45 -23.66 0.91 -5.20
CA THR A 45 -24.15 2.22 -5.65
C THR A 45 -24.93 2.92 -4.52
N GLY A 46 -24.56 4.18 -4.26
CA GLY A 46 -25.19 4.98 -3.23
C GLY A 46 -24.54 4.94 -1.88
N GLN A 47 -23.59 4.03 -1.66
CA GLN A 47 -22.86 4.00 -0.40
C GLN A 47 -21.80 5.10 -0.35
N VAL A 48 -21.48 5.58 0.84
CA VAL A 48 -20.47 6.60 1.07
C VAL A 48 -19.34 6.01 1.89
N LEU A 49 -18.11 6.22 1.42
CA LEU A 49 -16.92 5.78 2.14
C LEU A 49 -16.70 6.67 3.36
N SER A 50 -16.50 6.06 4.51
CA SER A 50 -16.24 6.79 5.75
C SER A 50 -15.10 6.14 6.52
N LYS A 51 -14.55 6.87 7.48
CA LYS A 51 -13.49 6.35 8.35
C LYS A 51 -14.10 5.39 9.37
N ALA A 52 -13.52 4.18 9.45
CA ALA A 52 -13.94 3.20 10.45
C ALA A 52 -13.34 3.52 11.83
N SER A 53 -12.17 4.14 11.86
CA SER A 53 -11.49 4.54 13.09
C SER A 53 -10.54 5.69 12.80
N ASN A 54 -9.76 6.11 13.80
CA ASN A 54 -8.75 7.14 13.60
C ASN A 54 -7.45 6.60 13.00
N ALA A 55 -7.35 5.31 12.79
CA ALA A 55 -6.16 4.71 12.16
C ALA A 55 -6.06 5.11 10.70
N ASP A 56 -4.83 5.21 10.19
CA ASP A 56 -4.58 5.55 8.80
C ASP A 56 -5.16 4.49 7.86
N MET A 57 -5.79 4.93 6.80
CA MET A 57 -6.34 4.06 5.74
C MET A 57 -7.37 3.04 6.26
N ASP A 58 -8.03 3.34 7.38
CA ASP A 58 -9.06 2.49 7.94
C ASP A 58 -10.43 3.04 7.54
N PHE A 59 -11.00 2.45 6.50
CA PHE A 59 -12.26 2.91 5.90
C PHE A 59 -13.32 1.81 5.92
N THR A 60 -14.57 2.24 5.83
CA THR A 60 -15.72 1.33 5.68
C THR A 60 -16.76 1.98 4.76
N TRP A 61 -17.53 1.14 4.12
CA TRP A 61 -18.65 1.57 3.27
C TRP A 61 -19.95 1.65 4.08
#